data_e2b182ffcd9cb5fcebdcb982630778f3
#
_entry.id   e2b182ffcd9cb5fcebdcb982630778f3
#
_cell.length_a   1.000
_cell.length_b   1.000
_cell.length_c   1.000
_cell.angle_alpha   90.00
_cell.angle_beta   90.00
_cell.angle_gamma   90.00
#
_symmetry.space_group_name_H-M   'P 1'
#
loop_
_entity.id
_entity.type
_entity.pdbx_description
1 polymer ?
#
loop_
_entity_poly.entity_id
_entity_poly.type
_entity_poly.pdbx_seq_one_letter_code
_entity_poly.pdbx_strand_id
1 'polypeptide(L)'
;DQAQLDKFTLIAERMKLQGDEKLLNLGCGFGYFESFLLSTYPDIQISSITHSKDQHEFLTTRMNDSSDPLSSDRFQLYFGELDSNTSTLLGKSKYDVVCSVGLVEQIKNIALFFEIINDLLIENGRTFHHLIVSRDRIPQFLDPEETLIGEYFPGGIILPFSEIKNYKFEHFEIDEAWFVNGINYWQTLNKWHANFWNNMHLIYPEQMDSKRVDHWNKYFVLCKAIFRPEDGQACGNGQYLFYKKS
;
A
#
# COMPACT_ATOMS: atom_id res chain seq x y z
N ASP A 1 7.55 4.79 -15.21
CA ASP A 1 7.45 6.00 -14.41
C ASP A 1 6.08 6.69 -14.55
N GLN A 2 5.55 6.95 -15.78
CA GLN A 2 4.26 7.63 -15.95
C GLN A 2 3.10 6.89 -15.24
N ALA A 3 3.00 5.58 -15.38
CA ALA A 3 1.95 4.80 -14.72
C ALA A 3 1.97 4.88 -13.17
N GLN A 4 3.14 5.08 -12.57
CA GLN A 4 3.25 5.32 -11.14
C GLN A 4 2.75 6.72 -10.76
N LEU A 5 3.09 7.73 -11.54
CA LEU A 5 2.60 9.09 -11.35
C LEU A 5 1.07 9.14 -11.52
N ASP A 6 0.53 8.51 -12.55
CA ASP A 6 -0.91 8.41 -12.78
C ASP A 6 -1.63 7.73 -11.60
N LYS A 7 -1.04 6.64 -11.07
CA LYS A 7 -1.56 5.97 -9.88
C LYS A 7 -1.55 6.89 -8.65
N PHE A 8 -0.46 7.60 -8.41
CA PHE A 8 -0.34 8.49 -7.25
C PHE A 8 -1.28 9.69 -7.37
N THR A 9 -1.41 10.27 -8.56
CA THR A 9 -2.38 11.33 -8.85
C THR A 9 -3.80 10.87 -8.56
N LEU A 10 -4.20 9.70 -9.08
CA LEU A 10 -5.51 9.13 -8.85
C LEU A 10 -5.79 8.86 -7.36
N ILE A 11 -4.79 8.38 -6.62
CA ILE A 11 -4.91 8.15 -5.17
C ILE A 11 -5.10 9.48 -4.44
N ALA A 12 -4.30 10.50 -4.75
CA ALA A 12 -4.40 11.82 -4.13
C ALA A 12 -5.76 12.49 -4.40
N GLU A 13 -6.27 12.41 -5.63
CA GLU A 13 -7.59 12.90 -6.03
C GLU A 13 -8.71 12.18 -5.25
N ARG A 14 -8.65 10.84 -5.14
CA ARG A 14 -9.64 10.03 -4.42
C ARG A 14 -9.58 10.22 -2.91
N MET A 15 -8.42 10.55 -2.36
CA MET A 15 -8.29 11.01 -0.97
C MET A 15 -8.84 12.42 -0.76
N LYS A 16 -9.21 13.14 -1.84
CA LYS A 16 -9.69 14.53 -1.80
C LYS A 16 -8.70 15.49 -1.14
N LEU A 17 -7.39 15.30 -1.40
CA LEU A 17 -6.35 16.16 -0.83
C LEU A 17 -6.50 17.60 -1.33
N GLN A 18 -6.40 18.55 -0.41
CA GLN A 18 -6.34 19.99 -0.70
C GLN A 18 -4.91 20.50 -0.74
N GLY A 19 -3.99 19.80 -0.04
CA GLY A 19 -2.55 20.04 -0.09
C GLY A 19 -1.96 20.71 1.15
N ASP A 20 -2.74 20.91 2.20
CA ASP A 20 -2.33 21.46 3.49
C ASP A 20 -2.54 20.50 4.67
N GLU A 21 -2.91 19.24 4.35
CA GLU A 21 -3.21 18.24 5.36
C GLU A 21 -1.97 17.74 6.11
N LYS A 22 -2.20 17.30 7.33
CA LYS A 22 -1.33 16.38 8.06
C LYS A 22 -1.74 14.96 7.70
N LEU A 23 -0.95 14.35 6.81
CA LEU A 23 -1.19 13.00 6.29
C LEU A 23 -0.29 11.99 7.00
N LEU A 24 -0.86 10.83 7.35
CA LEU A 24 -0.10 9.67 7.80
C LEU A 24 -0.26 8.54 6.79
N ASN A 25 0.87 8.01 6.28
CA ASN A 25 0.90 6.79 5.48
C ASN A 25 1.34 5.59 6.32
N LEU A 26 0.47 4.61 6.47
CA LEU A 26 0.75 3.35 7.15
C LEU A 26 1.35 2.37 6.14
N GLY A 27 2.60 1.94 6.38
CA GLY A 27 3.32 1.04 5.46
C GLY A 27 3.82 1.74 4.19
N CYS A 28 4.70 2.72 4.35
CA CYS A 28 5.14 3.62 3.28
C CYS A 28 6.04 2.98 2.20
N GLY A 29 6.49 1.74 2.39
CA GLY A 29 7.40 1.11 1.46
C GLY A 29 8.72 1.89 1.31
N PHE A 30 9.10 2.21 0.09
CA PHE A 30 10.32 2.96 -0.22
C PHE A 30 10.11 4.48 -0.41
N GLY A 31 8.94 5.02 0.00
CA GLY A 31 8.69 6.46 0.08
C GLY A 31 8.45 7.17 -1.26
N TYR A 32 8.12 6.45 -2.31
CA TYR A 32 7.87 7.07 -3.62
C TYR A 32 6.57 7.87 -3.67
N PHE A 33 5.56 7.44 -2.91
CA PHE A 33 4.30 8.16 -2.81
C PHE A 33 4.48 9.46 -2.02
N GLU A 34 5.22 9.41 -0.92
CA GLU A 34 5.58 10.58 -0.12
C GLU A 34 6.37 11.59 -0.94
N SER A 35 7.37 11.14 -1.70
CA SER A 35 8.14 12.01 -2.58
C SER A 35 7.27 12.71 -3.62
N PHE A 36 6.29 11.99 -4.20
CA PHE A 36 5.31 12.57 -5.12
C PHE A 36 4.46 13.64 -4.43
N LEU A 37 3.91 13.35 -3.25
CA LEU A 37 3.06 14.28 -2.51
C LEU A 37 3.82 15.54 -2.08
N LEU A 38 5.03 15.40 -1.53
CA LEU A 38 5.88 16.53 -1.12
C LEU A 38 6.29 17.43 -2.28
N SER A 39 6.46 16.84 -3.48
CA SER A 39 6.78 17.58 -4.70
C SER A 39 5.57 18.27 -5.32
N THR A 40 4.37 17.73 -5.09
CA THR A 40 3.13 18.21 -5.71
C THR A 40 2.42 19.25 -4.84
N TYR A 41 2.44 19.06 -3.52
CA TYR A 41 1.71 19.89 -2.54
C TYR A 41 2.69 20.62 -1.62
N PRO A 42 2.83 21.94 -1.74
CA PRO A 42 3.88 22.69 -1.01
C PRO A 42 3.66 22.77 0.50
N ASP A 43 2.40 22.65 0.97
CA ASP A 43 2.05 22.85 2.38
C ASP A 43 1.72 21.54 3.12
N ILE A 44 1.65 20.41 2.41
CA ILE A 44 1.35 19.09 3.01
C ILE A 44 2.43 18.69 4.02
N GLN A 45 2.00 18.14 5.16
CA GLN A 45 2.88 17.54 6.15
C GLN A 45 2.65 16.02 6.17
N ILE A 46 3.70 15.24 6.03
CA ILE A 46 3.60 13.79 5.91
C ILE A 46 4.35 13.10 7.04
N SER A 47 3.65 12.20 7.72
CA SER A 47 4.25 11.19 8.58
C SER A 47 4.11 9.83 7.93
N SER A 48 5.12 8.98 8.06
CA SER A 48 5.08 7.60 7.54
C SER A 48 5.64 6.63 8.56
N ILE A 49 5.09 5.41 8.58
CA ILE A 49 5.60 4.33 9.43
C ILE A 49 5.90 3.10 8.60
N THR A 50 6.99 2.42 8.91
CA THR A 50 7.33 1.10 8.41
C THR A 50 7.89 0.21 9.53
N HIS A 51 7.62 -1.10 9.47
CA HIS A 51 8.26 -2.09 10.32
C HIS A 51 9.47 -2.77 9.64
N SER A 52 9.68 -2.51 8.35
CA SER A 52 10.80 -3.06 7.59
C SER A 52 12.07 -2.26 7.85
N LYS A 53 13.08 -2.92 8.42
CA LYS A 53 14.39 -2.32 8.70
C LYS A 53 15.06 -1.82 7.41
N ASP A 54 15.01 -2.61 6.34
CA ASP A 54 15.62 -2.27 5.05
C ASP A 54 14.97 -1.02 4.44
N GLN A 55 13.63 -0.92 4.51
CA GLN A 55 12.89 0.27 4.06
C GLN A 55 13.26 1.50 4.90
N HIS A 56 13.32 1.34 6.22
CA HIS A 56 13.67 2.43 7.12
C HIS A 56 15.09 2.95 6.87
N GLU A 57 16.08 2.07 6.70
CA GLU A 57 17.47 2.44 6.38
C GLU A 57 17.56 3.15 5.02
N PHE A 58 16.86 2.63 4.01
CA PHE A 58 16.78 3.24 2.68
C PHE A 58 16.17 4.65 2.74
N LEU A 59 15.04 4.81 3.42
CA LEU A 59 14.37 6.11 3.58
C LEU A 59 15.23 7.11 4.37
N THR A 60 15.89 6.65 5.43
CA THR A 60 16.82 7.49 6.21
C THR A 60 17.97 8.02 5.33
N THR A 61 18.47 7.18 4.42
CA THR A 61 19.50 7.61 3.46
C THR A 61 18.97 8.70 2.54
N ARG A 62 17.76 8.55 2.01
CA ARG A 62 17.11 9.56 1.14
C ARG A 62 16.82 10.86 1.89
N MET A 63 16.40 10.80 3.15
CA MET A 63 16.18 11.99 4.00
C MET A 63 17.45 12.80 4.24
N ASN A 64 18.62 12.18 4.19
CA ASN A 64 19.91 12.85 4.33
C ASN A 64 20.45 13.45 3.01
N ASP A 65 19.80 13.18 1.88
CA ASP A 65 20.14 13.77 0.58
C ASP A 65 19.32 15.03 0.36
N SER A 66 19.95 16.20 0.42
CA SER A 66 19.27 17.50 0.25
C SER A 66 18.60 17.69 -1.12
N SER A 67 18.90 16.85 -2.10
CA SER A 67 18.26 16.88 -3.42
C SER A 67 16.97 16.02 -3.47
N ASP A 68 16.74 15.16 -2.48
CA ASP A 68 15.57 14.30 -2.41
C ASP A 68 14.38 15.01 -1.73
N PRO A 69 13.16 14.93 -2.26
CA PRO A 69 11.97 15.52 -1.62
C PRO A 69 11.77 15.08 -0.16
N LEU A 70 12.22 13.87 0.20
CA LEU A 70 12.10 13.36 1.57
C LEU A 70 13.03 14.03 2.58
N SER A 71 13.99 14.86 2.14
CA SER A 71 14.83 15.69 3.03
C SER A 71 14.08 16.89 3.62
N SER A 72 12.85 17.14 3.17
CA SER A 72 12.00 18.22 3.66
C SER A 72 11.66 18.06 5.14
N ASP A 73 11.65 19.18 5.89
CA ASP A 73 11.16 19.25 7.28
C ASP A 73 9.66 18.94 7.43
N ARG A 74 8.94 18.87 6.33
CA ARG A 74 7.53 18.44 6.24
C ARG A 74 7.38 16.90 6.27
N PHE A 75 8.46 16.13 6.23
CA PHE A 75 8.43 14.67 6.26
C PHE A 75 8.96 14.12 7.58
N GLN A 76 8.22 13.19 8.20
CA GLN A 76 8.62 12.46 9.40
C GLN A 76 8.50 10.95 9.17
N LEU A 77 9.56 10.21 9.48
CA LEU A 77 9.61 8.75 9.38
C LEU A 77 9.62 8.12 10.77
N TYR A 78 8.77 7.11 10.95
CA TYR A 78 8.70 6.29 12.15
C TYR A 78 9.04 4.83 11.84
N PHE A 79 9.68 4.17 12.79
CA PHE A 79 9.95 2.73 12.73
C PHE A 79 9.17 2.01 13.83
N GLY A 80 8.33 1.03 13.46
CA GLY A 80 7.52 0.28 14.42
C GLY A 80 6.45 -0.58 13.76
N GLU A 81 5.87 -1.45 14.57
CA GLU A 81 4.71 -2.28 14.23
C GLU A 81 3.41 -1.48 14.37
N LEU A 82 2.35 -1.96 13.70
CA LEU A 82 0.99 -1.45 13.90
C LEU A 82 0.31 -2.27 14.98
N ASP A 83 0.36 -1.78 16.21
CA ASP A 83 -0.19 -2.40 17.41
C ASP A 83 -0.93 -1.38 18.29
N SER A 84 -1.35 -1.79 19.48
CA SER A 84 -2.02 -0.92 20.45
C SER A 84 -1.20 0.29 20.93
N ASN A 85 0.11 0.32 20.71
CA ASN A 85 0.99 1.43 21.08
C ASN A 85 1.18 2.43 19.92
N THR A 86 0.71 2.12 18.73
CA THR A 86 0.89 2.95 17.53
C THR A 86 0.39 4.37 17.72
N SER A 87 -0.78 4.55 18.32
CA SER A 87 -1.34 5.88 18.58
C SER A 87 -0.54 6.68 19.62
N THR A 88 0.16 6.00 20.53
CA THR A 88 1.07 6.65 21.47
C THR A 88 2.35 7.12 20.76
N LEU A 89 2.87 6.31 19.86
CA LEU A 89 4.07 6.63 19.06
C LEU A 89 3.83 7.79 18.09
N LEU A 90 2.71 7.77 17.39
CA LEU A 90 2.41 8.70 16.29
C LEU A 90 1.64 9.95 16.72
N GLY A 91 1.01 9.92 17.90
CA GLY A 91 0.18 10.98 18.45
C GLY A 91 -1.30 10.77 18.12
N LYS A 92 -2.15 10.90 19.17
CA LYS A 92 -3.62 10.80 19.05
C LYS A 92 -4.22 12.06 18.45
N SER A 93 -5.31 11.91 17.68
CA SER A 93 -6.09 13.02 17.12
C SER A 93 -5.22 14.07 16.43
N LYS A 94 -4.29 13.62 15.59
CA LYS A 94 -3.24 14.47 15.01
C LYS A 94 -3.38 14.65 13.50
N TYR A 95 -3.94 13.65 12.80
CA TYR A 95 -3.91 13.59 11.34
C TYR A 95 -5.28 13.90 10.73
N ASP A 96 -5.27 14.70 9.66
CA ASP A 96 -6.45 14.97 8.85
C ASP A 96 -6.77 13.76 7.95
N VAL A 97 -5.72 13.09 7.47
CA VAL A 97 -5.80 11.93 6.59
C VAL A 97 -4.88 10.82 7.08
N VAL A 98 -5.41 9.61 7.17
CA VAL A 98 -4.61 8.38 7.34
C VAL A 98 -4.80 7.53 6.09
N CYS A 99 -3.71 7.06 5.47
CA CYS A 99 -3.83 6.21 4.29
C CYS A 99 -2.94 4.95 4.39
N SER A 100 -3.22 3.98 3.52
CA SER A 100 -2.34 2.86 3.26
C SER A 100 -2.45 2.41 1.80
N VAL A 101 -1.31 2.00 1.22
CA VAL A 101 -1.23 1.55 -0.17
C VAL A 101 -0.51 0.20 -0.21
N GLY A 102 -1.27 -0.91 -0.34
CA GLY A 102 -0.71 -2.27 -0.36
C GLY A 102 -0.28 -2.76 1.02
N LEU A 103 -1.09 -2.53 2.05
CA LEU A 103 -0.83 -2.95 3.43
C LEU A 103 -1.94 -3.84 4.00
N VAL A 104 -3.21 -3.49 3.76
CA VAL A 104 -4.37 -4.10 4.44
C VAL A 104 -4.45 -5.59 4.17
N GLU A 105 -3.93 -6.07 3.06
CA GLU A 105 -3.81 -7.50 2.71
C GLU A 105 -2.99 -8.30 3.73
N GLN A 106 -2.15 -7.64 4.52
CA GLN A 106 -1.29 -8.26 5.55
C GLN A 106 -1.85 -8.07 6.97
N ILE A 107 -2.95 -7.33 7.12
CA ILE A 107 -3.57 -7.03 8.41
C ILE A 107 -4.49 -8.18 8.82
N LYS A 108 -4.12 -8.90 9.88
CA LYS A 108 -4.91 -10.02 10.41
C LYS A 108 -6.14 -9.59 11.20
N ASN A 109 -6.06 -8.45 11.88
CA ASN A 109 -7.15 -7.91 12.71
C ASN A 109 -7.58 -6.54 12.17
N ILE A 110 -8.53 -6.56 11.24
CA ILE A 110 -9.04 -5.34 10.60
C ILE A 110 -9.78 -4.45 11.60
N ALA A 111 -10.47 -5.00 12.59
CA ALA A 111 -11.13 -4.21 13.61
C ALA A 111 -10.11 -3.39 14.41
N LEU A 112 -9.05 -4.01 14.93
CA LEU A 112 -7.98 -3.33 15.65
C LEU A 112 -7.29 -2.27 14.75
N PHE A 113 -7.09 -2.58 13.47
CA PHE A 113 -6.50 -1.64 12.52
C PHE A 113 -7.33 -0.35 12.39
N PHE A 114 -8.66 -0.48 12.28
CA PHE A 114 -9.54 0.68 12.23
C PHE A 114 -9.66 1.41 13.56
N GLU A 115 -9.56 0.72 14.71
CA GLU A 115 -9.45 1.38 16.04
C GLU A 115 -8.20 2.25 16.15
N ILE A 116 -7.05 1.73 15.71
CA ILE A 116 -5.80 2.49 15.67
C ILE A 116 -5.99 3.76 14.81
N ILE A 117 -6.59 3.63 13.63
CA ILE A 117 -6.84 4.77 12.72
C ILE A 117 -7.79 5.77 13.37
N ASN A 118 -8.82 5.31 14.08
CA ASN A 118 -9.74 6.18 14.80
C ASN A 118 -9.01 7.02 15.86
N ASP A 119 -8.09 6.41 16.59
CA ASP A 119 -7.25 7.12 17.59
C ASP A 119 -6.34 8.19 16.96
N LEU A 120 -5.85 7.94 15.74
CA LEU A 120 -4.90 8.82 15.05
C LEU A 120 -5.57 10.01 14.36
N LEU A 121 -6.80 9.85 13.86
CA LEU A 121 -7.52 10.87 13.12
C LEU A 121 -8.13 11.93 14.04
N ILE A 122 -8.09 13.17 13.58
CA ILE A 122 -8.89 14.26 14.15
C ILE A 122 -10.40 14.01 13.96
N GLU A 123 -11.24 14.80 14.61
CA GLU A 123 -12.69 14.89 14.32
C GLU A 123 -12.91 15.24 12.84
N ASN A 124 -13.83 14.55 12.18
CA ASN A 124 -14.09 14.68 10.74
C ASN A 124 -12.91 14.32 9.83
N GLY A 125 -11.88 13.67 10.36
CA GLY A 125 -10.78 13.14 9.58
C GLY A 125 -11.24 12.00 8.65
N ARG A 126 -10.42 11.68 7.65
CA ARG A 126 -10.73 10.64 6.67
C ARG A 126 -9.61 9.62 6.53
N THR A 127 -9.97 8.40 6.15
CA THR A 127 -8.97 7.36 5.87
C THR A 127 -9.19 6.72 4.50
N PHE A 128 -8.09 6.41 3.84
CA PHE A 128 -8.08 5.84 2.49
C PHE A 128 -7.21 4.59 2.41
N HIS A 129 -7.75 3.53 1.83
CA HIS A 129 -7.04 2.27 1.70
C HIS A 129 -7.06 1.76 0.25
N HIS A 130 -5.87 1.43 -0.26
CA HIS A 130 -5.68 0.79 -1.56
C HIS A 130 -5.08 -0.60 -1.33
N LEU A 131 -5.80 -1.64 -1.73
CA LEU A 131 -5.42 -3.03 -1.50
C LEU A 131 -5.85 -3.95 -2.64
N ILE A 132 -5.23 -5.12 -2.73
CA ILE A 132 -5.66 -6.18 -3.66
C ILE A 132 -6.97 -6.76 -3.15
N VAL A 133 -7.93 -6.92 -4.07
CA VAL A 133 -9.26 -7.49 -3.77
C VAL A 133 -9.71 -8.41 -4.89
N SER A 134 -10.59 -9.36 -4.56
CA SER A 134 -11.29 -10.19 -5.54
C SER A 134 -12.74 -9.74 -5.70
N ARG A 135 -13.39 -10.17 -6.78
CA ARG A 135 -14.86 -10.08 -6.90
C ARG A 135 -15.57 -11.35 -6.43
N ASP A 136 -14.82 -12.32 -5.95
CA ASP A 136 -15.38 -13.50 -5.29
C ASP A 136 -16.15 -13.11 -4.02
N ARG A 137 -16.91 -14.08 -3.49
CA ARG A 137 -17.67 -13.89 -2.25
C ARG A 137 -16.93 -14.40 -1.02
N ILE A 138 -15.79 -15.06 -1.20
CA ILE A 138 -15.05 -15.76 -0.14
C ILE A 138 -13.63 -15.17 -0.08
N PRO A 139 -13.14 -14.79 1.10
CA PRO A 139 -11.75 -14.39 1.30
C PRO A 139 -10.79 -15.51 0.91
N GLN A 140 -9.66 -15.14 0.28
CA GLN A 140 -8.60 -16.06 -0.11
C GLN A 140 -7.42 -15.88 0.83
N PHE A 141 -7.08 -16.91 1.60
CA PHE A 141 -5.93 -16.90 2.48
C PHE A 141 -4.66 -17.31 1.73
N LEU A 142 -3.58 -16.57 1.95
CA LEU A 142 -2.28 -16.84 1.34
C LEU A 142 -1.45 -17.69 2.33
N ASP A 143 -1.61 -19.00 2.23
CA ASP A 143 -0.88 -19.96 3.07
C ASP A 143 0.53 -20.18 2.49
N PRO A 144 1.61 -19.92 3.27
CA PRO A 144 2.98 -20.13 2.81
C PRO A 144 3.33 -21.61 2.56
N GLU A 145 2.63 -22.56 3.18
CA GLU A 145 2.86 -23.99 2.98
C GLU A 145 2.14 -24.52 1.72
N GLU A 146 1.09 -23.83 1.28
CA GLU A 146 0.25 -24.27 0.16
C GLU A 146 0.44 -23.47 -1.12
N THR A 147 0.90 -22.22 -1.02
CA THR A 147 0.98 -21.33 -2.18
C THR A 147 2.31 -20.59 -2.30
N LEU A 148 2.83 -20.50 -3.52
CA LEU A 148 4.03 -19.70 -3.83
C LEU A 148 3.87 -18.22 -3.45
N ILE A 149 2.67 -17.67 -3.57
CA ILE A 149 2.40 -16.27 -3.18
C ILE A 149 2.43 -16.14 -1.65
N GLY A 150 1.94 -17.16 -0.93
CA GLY A 150 2.00 -17.20 0.53
C GLY A 150 3.42 -17.18 1.08
N GLU A 151 4.41 -17.73 0.36
CA GLU A 151 5.82 -17.64 0.75
C GLU A 151 6.31 -16.16 0.82
N TYR A 152 5.81 -15.29 -0.06
CA TYR A 152 6.16 -13.87 -0.08
C TYR A 152 5.29 -13.01 0.84
N PHE A 153 4.05 -13.43 1.06
CA PHE A 153 3.04 -12.72 1.85
C PHE A 153 2.43 -13.64 2.91
N PRO A 154 3.22 -14.12 3.88
CA PRO A 154 2.78 -15.14 4.83
C PRO A 154 1.63 -14.64 5.70
N GLY A 155 0.49 -15.32 5.59
CA GLY A 155 -0.74 -14.96 6.30
C GLY A 155 -1.49 -13.77 5.72
N GLY A 156 -1.17 -13.37 4.48
CA GLY A 156 -1.93 -12.37 3.74
C GLY A 156 -3.33 -12.86 3.36
N ILE A 157 -4.23 -11.92 3.10
CA ILE A 157 -5.62 -12.19 2.76
C ILE A 157 -6.04 -11.32 1.57
N ILE A 158 -6.57 -11.95 0.52
CA ILE A 158 -7.27 -11.24 -0.55
C ILE A 158 -8.75 -11.22 -0.19
N LEU A 159 -9.24 -10.06 0.23
CA LEU A 159 -10.64 -9.87 0.62
C LEU A 159 -11.54 -9.63 -0.60
N PRO A 160 -12.81 -10.05 -0.55
CA PRO A 160 -13.80 -9.60 -1.52
C PRO A 160 -13.98 -8.08 -1.49
N PHE A 161 -14.06 -7.46 -2.67
CA PHE A 161 -14.32 -6.02 -2.78
C PHE A 161 -15.57 -5.59 -2.03
N SER A 162 -16.63 -6.40 -2.10
CA SER A 162 -17.90 -6.15 -1.42
C SER A 162 -17.82 -6.30 0.10
N GLU A 163 -16.90 -7.10 0.62
CA GLU A 163 -16.73 -7.33 2.07
C GLU A 163 -16.38 -6.02 2.78
N ILE A 164 -15.31 -5.34 2.30
CA ILE A 164 -14.89 -4.07 2.88
C ILE A 164 -15.95 -2.98 2.66
N LYS A 165 -16.54 -2.92 1.45
CA LYS A 165 -17.56 -1.94 1.12
C LYS A 165 -18.80 -2.03 2.02
N ASN A 166 -19.19 -3.23 2.41
CA ASN A 166 -20.41 -3.49 3.18
C ASN A 166 -20.14 -3.66 4.68
N TYR A 167 -18.88 -3.68 5.10
CA TYR A 167 -18.54 -3.82 6.51
C TYR A 167 -18.97 -2.59 7.30
N LYS A 168 -19.63 -2.82 8.43
CA LYS A 168 -20.06 -1.72 9.32
C LYS A 168 -18.99 -1.46 10.35
N PHE A 169 -18.07 -0.57 10.01
CA PHE A 169 -17.09 -0.08 10.96
C PHE A 169 -17.75 0.80 12.03
N GLU A 170 -17.36 0.62 13.29
CA GLU A 170 -17.97 1.33 14.42
C GLU A 170 -17.78 2.84 14.28
N HIS A 171 -16.57 3.29 14.01
CA HIS A 171 -16.18 4.69 13.98
C HIS A 171 -16.11 5.31 12.59
N PHE A 172 -16.40 4.54 11.53
CA PHE A 172 -16.25 5.00 10.17
C PHE A 172 -17.49 4.77 9.32
N GLU A 173 -17.70 5.70 8.41
CA GLU A 173 -18.69 5.59 7.35
C GLU A 173 -17.98 5.61 6.00
N ILE A 174 -18.34 4.67 5.12
CA ILE A 174 -17.79 4.64 3.77
C ILE A 174 -18.41 5.74 2.94
N ASP A 175 -17.57 6.56 2.32
CA ASP A 175 -17.99 7.60 1.39
C ASP A 175 -18.00 7.06 -0.05
N GLU A 176 -16.85 6.55 -0.50
CA GLU A 176 -16.69 6.05 -1.85
C GLU A 176 -15.87 4.76 -1.88
N ALA A 177 -16.13 3.90 -2.88
CA ALA A 177 -15.35 2.70 -3.15
C ALA A 177 -15.20 2.49 -4.65
N TRP A 178 -13.98 2.22 -5.10
CA TRP A 178 -13.65 2.01 -6.51
C TRP A 178 -12.97 0.67 -6.70
N PHE A 179 -13.41 -0.08 -7.69
CA PHE A 179 -12.68 -1.25 -8.18
C PHE A 179 -11.79 -0.83 -9.34
N VAL A 180 -10.49 -0.96 -9.18
CA VAL A 180 -9.50 -0.73 -10.23
C VAL A 180 -9.22 -2.07 -10.90
N ASN A 181 -9.52 -2.16 -12.18
CA ASN A 181 -9.42 -3.38 -12.97
C ASN A 181 -8.00 -3.98 -12.91
N GLY A 182 -7.92 -5.29 -12.69
CA GLY A 182 -6.67 -6.04 -12.56
C GLY A 182 -5.78 -6.03 -13.80
N ILE A 183 -6.32 -5.72 -14.99
CA ILE A 183 -5.53 -5.55 -16.21
C ILE A 183 -4.42 -4.50 -16.02
N ASN A 184 -4.66 -3.45 -15.23
CA ASN A 184 -3.62 -2.45 -14.94
C ASN A 184 -2.44 -3.08 -14.19
N TYR A 185 -2.73 -3.94 -13.21
CA TYR A 185 -1.69 -4.65 -12.47
C TYR A 185 -1.03 -5.74 -13.33
N TRP A 186 -1.81 -6.46 -14.13
CA TRP A 186 -1.28 -7.43 -15.10
C TRP A 186 -0.28 -6.78 -16.09
N GLN A 187 -0.56 -5.57 -16.60
CA GLN A 187 0.35 -4.82 -17.45
C GLN A 187 1.64 -4.45 -16.71
N THR A 188 1.54 -4.02 -15.46
CA THR A 188 2.69 -3.73 -14.59
C THR A 188 3.56 -4.98 -14.40
N LEU A 189 2.94 -6.11 -14.08
CA LEU A 189 3.63 -7.40 -13.91
C LEU A 189 4.30 -7.87 -15.21
N ASN A 190 3.69 -7.63 -16.37
CA ASN A 190 4.34 -7.92 -17.67
C ASN A 190 5.59 -7.07 -17.87
N LYS A 191 5.55 -5.79 -17.54
CA LYS A 191 6.72 -4.92 -17.62
C LYS A 191 7.82 -5.33 -16.63
N TRP A 192 7.47 -5.65 -15.40
CA TRP A 192 8.43 -6.15 -14.42
C TRP A 192 9.06 -7.46 -14.84
N HIS A 193 8.25 -8.41 -15.34
CA HIS A 193 8.74 -9.70 -15.83
C HIS A 193 9.66 -9.55 -17.05
N ALA A 194 9.32 -8.67 -17.98
CA ALA A 194 10.19 -8.35 -19.11
C ALA A 194 11.51 -7.71 -18.64
N ASN A 195 11.45 -6.76 -17.72
CA ASN A 195 12.64 -6.13 -17.13
C ASN A 195 13.52 -7.12 -16.39
N PHE A 196 12.92 -8.06 -15.66
CA PHE A 196 13.64 -9.15 -14.99
C PHE A 196 14.49 -9.94 -15.98
N TRP A 197 13.91 -10.38 -17.11
CA TRP A 197 14.66 -11.11 -18.12
C TRP A 197 15.66 -10.26 -18.88
N ASN A 198 15.31 -9.04 -19.24
CA ASN A 198 16.21 -8.13 -19.97
C ASN A 198 17.48 -7.78 -19.18
N ASN A 199 17.37 -7.73 -17.85
CA ASN A 199 18.48 -7.38 -16.95
C ASN A 199 19.11 -8.61 -16.27
N MET A 200 18.74 -9.82 -16.65
CA MET A 200 19.26 -11.06 -16.05
C MET A 200 20.79 -11.14 -16.10
N HIS A 201 21.41 -10.65 -17.15
CA HIS A 201 22.87 -10.62 -17.34
C HIS A 201 23.60 -9.75 -16.30
N LEU A 202 22.89 -8.87 -15.59
CA LEU A 202 23.47 -8.01 -14.53
C LEU A 202 23.48 -8.69 -13.15
N ILE A 203 22.65 -9.74 -12.96
CA ILE A 203 22.43 -10.34 -11.66
C ILE A 203 22.76 -11.85 -11.62
N TYR A 204 22.78 -12.53 -12.77
CA TYR A 204 23.11 -13.96 -12.86
C TYR A 204 24.57 -14.16 -13.31
N PRO A 205 25.32 -15.12 -12.70
CA PRO A 205 24.92 -15.93 -11.54
C PRO A 205 25.30 -15.32 -10.17
N GLU A 206 25.98 -14.18 -10.13
CA GLU A 206 26.67 -13.67 -8.95
C GLU A 206 25.71 -13.28 -7.82
N GLN A 207 24.57 -12.70 -8.15
CA GLN A 207 23.58 -12.24 -7.16
C GLN A 207 22.36 -13.17 -7.08
N MET A 208 22.13 -13.97 -8.12
CA MET A 208 20.96 -14.85 -8.22
C MET A 208 21.30 -16.15 -8.91
N ASP A 209 21.12 -17.27 -8.22
CA ASP A 209 21.31 -18.62 -8.78
C ASP A 209 20.09 -19.06 -9.64
N SER A 210 20.23 -20.21 -10.33
CA SER A 210 19.21 -20.75 -11.19
C SER A 210 17.90 -21.09 -10.46
N LYS A 211 17.94 -21.48 -9.18
CA LYS A 211 16.75 -21.77 -8.39
C LYS A 211 15.96 -20.49 -8.10
N ARG A 212 16.64 -19.43 -7.72
CA ARG A 212 16.02 -18.13 -7.49
C ARG A 212 15.46 -17.54 -8.76
N VAL A 213 16.15 -17.69 -9.90
CA VAL A 213 15.64 -17.27 -11.23
C VAL A 213 14.33 -18.00 -11.56
N ASP A 214 14.30 -19.34 -11.43
CA ASP A 214 13.09 -20.13 -11.66
C ASP A 214 11.95 -19.74 -10.71
N HIS A 215 12.26 -19.53 -9.44
CA HIS A 215 11.29 -19.11 -8.42
C HIS A 215 10.66 -17.76 -8.75
N TRP A 216 11.44 -16.72 -9.08
CA TRP A 216 10.94 -15.43 -9.49
C TRP A 216 10.15 -15.47 -10.81
N ASN A 217 10.59 -16.29 -11.76
CA ASN A 217 9.84 -16.49 -13.00
C ASN A 217 8.45 -17.09 -12.72
N LYS A 218 8.36 -18.12 -11.89
CA LYS A 218 7.09 -18.72 -11.44
C LYS A 218 6.20 -17.71 -10.72
N TYR A 219 6.78 -16.91 -9.83
CA TYR A 219 6.05 -15.85 -9.14
C TYR A 219 5.40 -14.87 -10.11
N PHE A 220 6.15 -14.33 -11.09
CA PHE A 220 5.58 -13.42 -12.08
C PHE A 220 4.48 -14.07 -12.92
N VAL A 221 4.67 -15.33 -13.34
CA VAL A 221 3.66 -16.06 -14.11
C VAL A 221 2.38 -16.22 -13.30
N LEU A 222 2.49 -16.63 -12.04
CA LEU A 222 1.36 -16.84 -11.15
C LEU A 222 0.62 -15.53 -10.84
N CYS A 223 1.34 -14.47 -10.49
CA CYS A 223 0.73 -13.16 -10.26
C CYS A 223 -0.04 -12.65 -11.49
N LYS A 224 0.52 -12.82 -12.70
CA LYS A 224 -0.18 -12.47 -13.94
C LYS A 224 -1.45 -13.30 -14.15
N ALA A 225 -1.43 -14.58 -13.77
CA ALA A 225 -2.60 -15.45 -13.87
C ALA A 225 -3.74 -15.03 -12.93
N ILE A 226 -3.44 -14.39 -11.78
CA ILE A 226 -4.45 -13.87 -10.85
C ILE A 226 -5.17 -12.65 -11.42
N PHE A 227 -4.44 -11.73 -12.06
CA PHE A 227 -5.01 -10.44 -12.48
C PHE A 227 -5.56 -10.43 -13.92
N ARG A 228 -5.40 -11.51 -14.70
CA ARG A 228 -5.85 -11.59 -16.11
C ARG A 228 -7.29 -12.08 -16.30
N PRO A 229 -7.82 -13.03 -15.48
CA PRO A 229 -9.13 -13.62 -15.72
C PRO A 229 -10.24 -12.57 -15.85
N GLU A 230 -11.24 -12.89 -16.70
CA GLU A 230 -12.41 -12.03 -16.97
C GLU A 230 -12.00 -10.61 -17.40
N ASP A 231 -10.95 -10.49 -18.19
CA ASP A 231 -10.37 -9.20 -18.58
C ASP A 231 -10.07 -8.29 -17.38
N GLY A 232 -9.52 -8.90 -16.31
CA GLY A 232 -9.15 -8.22 -15.06
C GLY A 232 -10.32 -7.91 -14.12
N GLN A 233 -11.50 -8.47 -14.37
CA GLN A 233 -12.65 -8.25 -13.50
C GLN A 233 -12.68 -9.19 -12.29
N ALA A 234 -12.01 -10.36 -12.35
CA ALA A 234 -12.02 -11.32 -11.25
C ALA A 234 -11.21 -10.84 -10.04
N CYS A 235 -10.03 -10.26 -10.28
CA CYS A 235 -9.14 -9.73 -9.24
C CYS A 235 -8.55 -8.39 -9.69
N GLY A 236 -8.40 -7.46 -8.76
CA GLY A 236 -7.90 -6.12 -9.04
C GLY A 236 -7.53 -5.40 -7.75
N ASN A 237 -7.57 -4.08 -7.75
CA ASN A 237 -7.38 -3.30 -6.54
C ASN A 237 -8.69 -2.62 -6.12
N GLY A 238 -9.00 -2.71 -4.83
CA GLY A 238 -10.03 -1.90 -4.19
C GLY A 238 -9.43 -0.62 -3.65
N GLN A 239 -10.11 0.48 -3.85
CA GLN A 239 -9.82 1.74 -3.20
C GLN A 239 -11.06 2.19 -2.43
N TYR A 240 -10.87 2.58 -1.17
CA TYR A 240 -11.96 2.89 -0.26
C TYR A 240 -11.64 4.17 0.49
N LEU A 241 -12.57 5.11 0.47
CA LEU A 241 -12.53 6.32 1.27
C LEU A 241 -13.58 6.24 2.37
N PHE A 242 -13.15 6.49 3.60
CA PHE A 242 -14.01 6.53 4.77
C PHE A 242 -13.86 7.88 5.47
N TYR A 243 -14.94 8.36 6.07
CA TYR A 243 -14.93 9.45 7.03
C TYR A 243 -15.15 8.94 8.45
N LYS A 244 -14.44 9.56 9.40
CA LYS A 244 -14.67 9.34 10.81
C LYS A 244 -16.03 9.91 11.18
N LYS A 245 -16.85 9.09 11.86
CA LYS A 245 -18.16 9.52 12.38
C LYS A 245 -17.97 10.52 13.50
N SER A 246 -18.84 11.52 13.55
CA SER A 246 -18.93 12.51 14.63
C SER A 246 -19.42 11.88 15.92
#